data_e2dfab8568bb14f5549cba6dccbfe361
#
_entry.id   e2dfab8568bb14f5549cba6dccbfe361
#
_cell.length_a   1.000
_cell.length_b   1.000
_cell.length_c   1.000
_cell.angle_alpha   90.00
_cell.angle_beta   90.00
_cell.angle_gamma   90.00
#
_symmetry.space_group_name_H-M   'P 1'
#
loop_
_entity.id
_entity.type
_entity.pdbx_description
1 polymer ?
#
loop_
_entity_poly.entity_id
_entity_poly.type
_entity_poly.pdbx_seq_one_letter_code
_entity_poly.pdbx_strand_id
1 'polypeptide(L)'
;MKNELKRALNWEVEQQELQTGNVAIKGKYVLQRNDTGAILNICSDRYKPFYNYNLLRLVDDIEKISSFKLMGFEEFRKGGRILAFLKNDKPGVLGGEKVEDFLIIGNSHNSSSKVFAGMSNYMIRCENQFSGDLYSLRIKHINGQNEETFNPQIIVNNYYENRKHLDQQVNGMMNTELNWDEASRYVDRLIDEIDPIETENNLIQKPSTRKREILDSVHREMNDLGNTVWGFYNGITFYTSNILKGKSGFGITNGIGERINRLAWECSQRKVNRGNF
;
A
#
# COMPACT_ATOMS: atom_id res chain seq x y z
N MET A 1 3.94 -18.07 -20.55
CA MET A 1 3.60 -17.36 -19.31
C MET A 1 4.41 -16.08 -19.12
N LYS A 2 5.72 -16.08 -18.88
CA LYS A 2 6.51 -14.83 -18.68
C LYS A 2 6.43 -13.85 -19.85
N ASN A 3 6.54 -14.32 -21.08
CA ASN A 3 6.40 -13.50 -22.29
C ASN A 3 4.98 -12.97 -22.51
N GLU A 4 3.97 -13.67 -22.04
CA GLU A 4 2.57 -13.23 -22.10
C GLU A 4 2.29 -12.13 -21.08
N LEU A 5 2.82 -12.27 -19.84
CA LEU A 5 2.71 -11.23 -18.82
C LEU A 5 3.36 -9.92 -19.31
N LYS A 6 4.50 -10.00 -19.99
CA LYS A 6 5.16 -8.81 -20.54
C LYS A 6 4.41 -8.19 -21.74
N ARG A 7 3.66 -8.99 -22.50
CA ARG A 7 2.83 -8.48 -23.59
C ARG A 7 1.71 -7.55 -23.14
N ALA A 8 1.27 -7.66 -21.88
CA ALA A 8 0.29 -6.73 -21.31
C ALA A 8 0.80 -5.27 -21.29
N LEU A 9 2.14 -5.06 -21.28
CA LEU A 9 2.77 -3.75 -21.28
C LEU A 9 3.57 -3.47 -22.57
N ASN A 10 3.11 -3.96 -23.72
CA ASN A 10 3.77 -3.73 -25.02
C ASN A 10 3.43 -2.36 -25.64
N TRP A 11 2.80 -1.48 -24.90
CA TRP A 11 2.45 -0.11 -25.27
C TRP A 11 3.33 0.89 -24.52
N GLU A 12 3.44 2.08 -25.07
CA GLU A 12 4.18 3.19 -24.44
C GLU A 12 3.36 4.47 -24.42
N VAL A 13 3.84 5.44 -23.64
CA VAL A 13 3.30 6.78 -23.67
C VAL A 13 4.04 7.62 -24.69
N GLU A 14 3.30 8.41 -25.44
CA GLU A 14 3.81 9.46 -26.33
C GLU A 14 3.50 10.82 -25.73
N GLN A 15 4.49 11.71 -25.81
CA GLN A 15 4.36 13.09 -25.37
C GLN A 15 4.22 14.01 -26.59
N GLN A 16 3.04 14.59 -26.76
CA GLN A 16 2.74 15.48 -27.89
C GLN A 16 2.42 16.89 -27.38
N GLU A 17 2.75 17.92 -28.16
CA GLU A 17 2.37 19.29 -27.80
C GLU A 17 0.85 19.43 -27.67
N LEU A 18 0.40 20.07 -26.58
CA LEU A 18 -1.00 20.37 -26.42
C LEU A 18 -1.40 21.49 -27.37
N GLN A 19 -2.41 21.26 -28.20
CA GLN A 19 -2.93 22.23 -29.16
C GLN A 19 -4.40 22.52 -28.88
N THR A 20 -4.81 23.75 -29.13
CA THR A 20 -6.21 24.13 -29.17
C THR A 20 -6.51 24.69 -30.59
N GLY A 21 -7.28 23.93 -31.39
CA GLY A 21 -7.34 24.17 -32.83
C GLY A 21 -5.94 24.00 -33.45
N ASN A 22 -5.49 25.03 -34.17
CA ASN A 22 -4.15 25.04 -34.81
C ASN A 22 -3.08 25.77 -33.96
N VAL A 23 -3.37 26.10 -32.69
CA VAL A 23 -2.47 26.87 -31.83
C VAL A 23 -1.89 25.96 -30.75
N ALA A 24 -0.56 25.84 -30.72
CA ALA A 24 0.14 25.11 -29.68
C ALA A 24 0.19 25.92 -28.38
N ILE A 25 -0.09 25.22 -27.26
CA ILE A 25 0.00 25.82 -25.93
C ILE A 25 1.41 25.61 -25.41
N LYS A 26 2.22 26.64 -25.42
CA LYS A 26 3.63 26.61 -25.05
C LYS A 26 3.88 25.96 -23.69
N GLY A 27 4.78 24.98 -23.65
CA GLY A 27 5.21 24.30 -22.42
C GLY A 27 4.17 23.34 -21.84
N LYS A 28 3.13 22.99 -22.63
CA LYS A 28 2.12 22.01 -22.26
C LYS A 28 2.10 20.85 -23.24
N TYR A 29 2.02 19.64 -22.72
CA TYR A 29 2.06 18.41 -23.47
C TYR A 29 0.96 17.47 -23.02
N VAL A 30 0.43 16.70 -23.96
CA VAL A 30 -0.48 15.60 -23.72
C VAL A 30 0.35 14.33 -23.65
N LEU A 31 0.13 13.51 -22.61
CA LEU A 31 0.60 12.13 -22.56
C LEU A 31 -0.52 11.22 -23.01
N GLN A 32 -0.29 10.46 -24.06
CA GLN A 32 -1.25 9.48 -24.56
C GLN A 32 -0.61 8.13 -24.79
N ARG A 33 -1.43 7.09 -24.78
CA ARG A 33 -1.01 5.73 -25.17
C ARG A 33 -0.87 5.64 -26.68
N ASN A 34 0.22 5.02 -27.12
CA ASN A 34 0.46 4.83 -28.57
C ASN A 34 -0.44 3.76 -29.22
N ASP A 35 -0.97 2.82 -28.43
CA ASP A 35 -1.82 1.72 -28.92
C ASP A 35 -3.30 2.08 -29.03
N THR A 36 -3.82 2.88 -28.09
CA THR A 36 -5.25 3.23 -28.01
C THR A 36 -5.55 4.70 -28.24
N GLY A 37 -4.53 5.56 -28.25
CA GLY A 37 -4.71 7.02 -28.28
C GLY A 37 -5.32 7.60 -26.98
N ALA A 38 -5.49 6.80 -25.92
CA ALA A 38 -6.08 7.27 -24.68
C ALA A 38 -5.21 8.34 -24.02
N ILE A 39 -5.80 9.50 -23.74
CA ILE A 39 -5.13 10.58 -23.02
C ILE A 39 -5.03 10.21 -21.54
N LEU A 40 -3.81 10.17 -21.02
CA LEU A 40 -3.52 9.82 -19.63
C LEU A 40 -3.28 11.05 -18.76
N ASN A 41 -2.68 12.11 -19.33
CA ASN A 41 -2.32 13.32 -18.58
C ASN A 41 -2.06 14.53 -19.49
N ILE A 42 -2.10 15.70 -18.88
CA ILE A 42 -1.54 16.94 -19.44
C ILE A 42 -0.42 17.40 -18.51
N CYS A 43 0.79 17.53 -19.04
CA CYS A 43 1.98 17.81 -18.26
C CYS A 43 2.79 18.98 -18.82
N SER A 44 3.80 19.42 -18.07
CA SER A 44 4.77 20.41 -18.51
C SER A 44 5.97 19.76 -19.21
N ASP A 45 6.80 20.58 -19.84
CA ASP A 45 8.10 20.20 -20.43
C ASP A 45 9.08 19.55 -19.43
N ARG A 46 8.92 19.86 -18.13
CA ARG A 46 9.73 19.27 -17.05
C ARG A 46 9.35 17.82 -16.70
N TYR A 47 8.15 17.39 -17.09
CA TYR A 47 7.73 16.01 -16.83
C TYR A 47 8.46 15.05 -17.75
N LYS A 48 9.07 14.01 -17.17
CA LYS A 48 9.69 12.91 -17.90
C LYS A 48 8.98 11.61 -17.54
N PRO A 49 8.28 10.98 -18.49
CA PRO A 49 7.63 9.71 -18.25
C PRO A 49 8.68 8.63 -17.92
N PHE A 50 8.34 7.78 -16.97
CA PHE A 50 9.04 6.52 -16.77
C PHE A 50 8.35 5.49 -17.67
N TYR A 51 9.00 5.13 -18.77
CA TYR A 51 8.42 4.28 -19.80
C TYR A 51 8.20 2.83 -19.35
N ASN A 52 7.23 2.14 -19.94
CA ASN A 52 6.92 0.76 -19.61
C ASN A 52 8.08 -0.19 -19.86
N TYR A 53 8.88 0.04 -20.92
CA TYR A 53 10.08 -0.75 -21.17
C TYR A 53 11.12 -0.64 -20.04
N ASN A 54 11.23 0.50 -19.37
CA ASN A 54 12.10 0.67 -18.20
C ASN A 54 11.59 -0.13 -17.02
N LEU A 55 10.26 -0.17 -16.80
CA LEU A 55 9.65 -1.00 -15.77
C LEU A 55 9.90 -2.49 -16.05
N LEU A 56 9.73 -2.93 -17.28
CA LEU A 56 10.00 -4.32 -17.70
C LEU A 56 11.46 -4.71 -17.48
N ARG A 57 12.40 -3.83 -17.89
CA ARG A 57 13.84 -4.03 -17.67
C ARG A 57 14.17 -4.13 -16.18
N LEU A 58 13.64 -3.22 -15.36
CA LEU A 58 13.82 -3.23 -13.91
C LEU A 58 13.35 -4.54 -13.28
N VAL A 59 12.17 -5.03 -13.68
CA VAL A 59 11.63 -6.33 -13.25
C VAL A 59 12.58 -7.47 -13.62
N ASP A 60 13.08 -7.49 -14.87
CA ASP A 60 14.03 -8.52 -15.31
C ASP A 60 15.32 -8.51 -14.51
N ASP A 61 15.83 -7.32 -14.21
CA ASP A 61 17.09 -7.19 -13.47
C ASP A 61 16.90 -7.60 -11.99
N ILE A 62 15.76 -7.30 -11.38
CA ILE A 62 15.43 -7.78 -10.03
C ILE A 62 15.32 -9.32 -9.99
N GLU A 63 14.67 -9.94 -10.98
CA GLU A 63 14.56 -11.40 -11.06
C GLU A 63 15.92 -12.11 -11.21
N LYS A 64 16.91 -11.45 -11.85
CA LYS A 64 18.27 -12.01 -12.02
C LYS A 64 19.07 -12.03 -10.71
N ILE A 65 18.87 -11.01 -9.86
CA ILE A 65 19.70 -10.81 -8.66
C ILE A 65 19.03 -11.25 -7.33
N SER A 66 17.78 -11.74 -7.41
CA SER A 66 17.00 -12.06 -6.23
C SER A 66 16.12 -13.30 -6.43
N SER A 67 15.45 -13.71 -5.34
CA SER A 67 14.43 -14.78 -5.37
C SER A 67 13.03 -14.28 -5.79
N PHE A 68 12.88 -13.02 -6.18
CA PHE A 68 11.62 -12.51 -6.67
C PHE A 68 11.31 -13.02 -8.08
N LYS A 69 10.02 -13.34 -8.32
CA LYS A 69 9.51 -13.75 -9.63
C LYS A 69 8.29 -12.94 -10.01
N LEU A 70 8.25 -12.45 -11.23
CA LEU A 70 7.10 -11.72 -11.75
C LEU A 70 5.86 -12.60 -11.77
N MET A 71 4.80 -12.13 -11.10
CA MET A 71 3.48 -12.76 -11.09
C MET A 71 2.51 -12.14 -12.08
N GLY A 72 2.63 -10.83 -12.34
CA GLY A 72 1.77 -10.12 -13.26
C GLY A 72 1.91 -8.60 -13.17
N PHE A 73 1.11 -7.96 -14.02
CA PHE A 73 0.90 -6.52 -14.02
C PHE A 73 -0.58 -6.22 -13.87
N GLU A 74 -0.89 -5.13 -13.18
CA GLU A 74 -2.23 -4.57 -13.11
C GLU A 74 -2.24 -3.16 -13.67
N GLU A 75 -3.17 -2.89 -14.56
CA GLU A 75 -3.41 -1.56 -15.12
C GLU A 75 -4.66 -0.93 -14.52
N PHE A 76 -4.54 0.32 -14.10
CA PHE A 76 -5.65 1.12 -13.60
C PHE A 76 -5.82 2.39 -14.44
N ARG A 77 -7.05 2.88 -14.52
CA ARG A 77 -7.35 4.14 -15.21
C ARG A 77 -6.82 4.18 -16.64
N LYS A 78 -7.10 3.11 -17.41
CA LYS A 78 -6.69 2.97 -18.83
C LYS A 78 -5.17 3.00 -19.03
N GLY A 79 -4.38 2.50 -18.06
CA GLY A 79 -2.92 2.56 -18.08
C GLY A 79 -2.33 3.82 -17.42
N GLY A 80 -3.16 4.69 -16.86
CA GLY A 80 -2.70 5.85 -16.10
C GLY A 80 -1.89 5.48 -14.85
N ARG A 81 -2.06 4.24 -14.35
CA ARG A 81 -1.23 3.65 -13.30
C ARG A 81 -0.98 2.18 -13.61
N ILE A 82 0.24 1.73 -13.38
CA ILE A 82 0.67 0.35 -13.61
C ILE A 82 1.36 -0.15 -12.35
N LEU A 83 1.03 -1.38 -11.93
CA LEU A 83 1.70 -2.08 -10.86
C LEU A 83 2.28 -3.40 -11.37
N ALA A 84 3.55 -3.64 -11.11
CA ALA A 84 4.21 -4.93 -11.29
C ALA A 84 4.26 -5.65 -9.94
N PHE A 85 3.89 -6.92 -9.90
CA PHE A 85 3.89 -7.77 -8.71
C PHE A 85 4.96 -8.84 -8.86
N LEU A 86 5.93 -8.81 -7.97
CA LEU A 86 6.96 -9.84 -7.89
C LEU A 86 6.79 -10.59 -6.57
N LYS A 87 6.55 -11.88 -6.64
CA LYS A 87 6.45 -12.75 -5.46
C LYS A 87 7.83 -13.28 -5.09
N ASN A 88 8.14 -13.30 -3.80
CA ASN A 88 9.31 -13.98 -3.30
C ASN A 88 9.08 -15.50 -3.33
N ASP A 89 9.97 -16.26 -3.99
CA ASP A 89 9.90 -17.74 -4.01
C ASP A 89 10.09 -18.36 -2.62
N LYS A 90 10.70 -17.60 -1.70
CA LYS A 90 10.87 -18.03 -0.30
C LYS A 90 9.77 -17.40 0.54
N PRO A 91 8.80 -18.18 1.04
CA PRO A 91 7.77 -17.65 1.92
C PRO A 91 8.40 -17.06 3.17
N GLY A 92 7.89 -15.90 3.59
CA GLY A 92 8.25 -15.31 4.87
C GLY A 92 7.50 -15.96 6.03
N VAL A 93 7.93 -15.64 7.24
CA VAL A 93 7.18 -15.95 8.47
C VAL A 93 6.93 -14.64 9.19
N LEU A 94 5.70 -14.32 9.51
CA LEU A 94 5.31 -13.12 10.23
C LEU A 94 4.36 -13.50 11.36
N GLY A 95 4.72 -13.16 12.59
CA GLY A 95 3.90 -13.52 13.74
C GLY A 95 3.71 -15.03 13.93
N GLY A 96 4.67 -15.85 13.49
CA GLY A 96 4.59 -17.32 13.55
C GLY A 96 3.87 -17.97 12.36
N GLU A 97 3.21 -17.18 11.51
CA GLU A 97 2.47 -17.68 10.35
C GLU A 97 3.28 -17.53 9.05
N LYS A 98 3.08 -18.48 8.12
CA LYS A 98 3.63 -18.37 6.77
C LYS A 98 2.90 -17.30 5.99
N VAL A 99 3.63 -16.34 5.46
CA VAL A 99 3.08 -15.25 4.63
C VAL A 99 3.72 -15.26 3.25
N GLU A 100 2.94 -14.85 2.27
CA GLU A 100 3.45 -14.59 0.93
C GLU A 100 3.96 -13.15 0.86
N ASP A 101 5.21 -12.99 0.51
CA ASP A 101 5.87 -11.70 0.40
C ASP A 101 5.91 -11.24 -1.05
N PHE A 102 5.49 -10.01 -1.29
CA PHE A 102 5.51 -9.37 -2.60
C PHE A 102 6.35 -8.10 -2.59
N LEU A 103 7.12 -7.93 -3.64
CA LEU A 103 7.68 -6.64 -4.03
C LEU A 103 6.78 -6.04 -5.12
N ILE A 104 6.27 -4.84 -4.85
CA ILE A 104 5.41 -4.12 -5.78
C ILE A 104 6.19 -2.96 -6.35
N ILE A 105 6.22 -2.84 -7.68
CA ILE A 105 6.81 -1.71 -8.38
C ILE A 105 5.68 -0.99 -9.11
N GLY A 106 5.47 0.28 -8.79
CA GLY A 106 4.42 1.09 -9.38
C GLY A 106 4.96 2.22 -10.24
N ASN A 107 4.27 2.46 -11.35
CA ASN A 107 4.46 3.60 -12.22
C ASN A 107 3.13 4.33 -12.45
N SER A 108 3.19 5.64 -12.69
CA SER A 108 2.01 6.46 -12.95
C SER A 108 2.26 7.39 -14.12
N HIS A 109 1.50 7.23 -15.18
CA HIS A 109 1.52 8.14 -16.33
C HIS A 109 0.55 9.32 -16.18
N ASN A 110 -0.40 9.21 -15.24
CA ASN A 110 -1.40 10.25 -14.97
C ASN A 110 -1.01 11.19 -13.81
N SER A 111 0.26 11.22 -13.42
CA SER A 111 0.79 12.02 -12.30
C SER A 111 0.13 11.77 -10.94
N SER A 112 -0.66 10.71 -10.78
CA SER A 112 -1.35 10.38 -9.51
C SER A 112 -0.40 9.86 -8.43
N SER A 113 0.78 9.36 -8.82
CA SER A 113 1.83 8.91 -7.91
C SER A 113 3.22 9.10 -8.54
N LYS A 114 4.24 8.99 -7.70
CA LYS A 114 5.63 8.82 -8.14
C LYS A 114 5.85 7.38 -8.63
N VAL A 115 6.95 7.11 -9.34
CA VAL A 115 7.46 5.73 -9.45
C VAL A 115 7.88 5.27 -8.07
N PHE A 116 7.53 4.06 -7.68
CA PHE A 116 7.85 3.54 -6.35
C PHE A 116 8.13 2.03 -6.39
N ALA A 117 8.83 1.56 -5.40
CA ALA A 117 8.98 0.15 -5.08
C ALA A 117 8.66 -0.04 -3.59
N GLY A 118 7.82 -1.00 -3.26
CA GLY A 118 7.38 -1.24 -1.89
C GLY A 118 7.12 -2.71 -1.59
N MET A 119 7.08 -3.04 -0.30
CA MET A 119 6.77 -4.38 0.19
C MET A 119 5.27 -4.53 0.43
N SER A 120 4.73 -5.72 0.16
CA SER A 120 3.37 -6.10 0.55
C SER A 120 3.30 -7.59 0.89
N ASN A 121 2.43 -7.94 1.82
CA ASN A 121 2.14 -9.33 2.18
C ASN A 121 0.91 -9.88 1.43
N TYR A 122 0.37 -9.12 0.50
CA TYR A 122 -0.74 -9.54 -0.34
C TYR A 122 -0.65 -8.93 -1.73
N MET A 123 -1.21 -9.63 -2.71
CA MET A 123 -1.31 -9.15 -4.08
C MET A 123 -2.45 -8.14 -4.22
N ILE A 124 -2.14 -6.94 -4.69
CA ILE A 124 -3.14 -5.89 -4.93
C ILE A 124 -3.84 -6.16 -6.25
N ARG A 125 -5.15 -6.40 -6.22
CA ARG A 125 -5.96 -6.70 -7.40
C ARG A 125 -6.87 -5.56 -7.84
N CYS A 126 -6.95 -4.49 -7.06
CA CYS A 126 -7.73 -3.30 -7.41
C CYS A 126 -7.08 -2.05 -6.81
N GLU A 127 -7.35 -0.90 -7.42
CA GLU A 127 -6.77 0.38 -6.98
C GLU A 127 -7.09 0.69 -5.51
N ASN A 128 -8.23 0.22 -5.02
CA ASN A 128 -8.67 0.40 -3.63
C ASN A 128 -7.88 -0.41 -2.59
N GLN A 129 -7.09 -1.41 -3.01
CA GLN A 129 -6.22 -2.18 -2.13
C GLN A 129 -4.80 -1.59 -2.04
N PHE A 130 -4.53 -0.55 -2.81
CA PHE A 130 -3.23 0.10 -2.83
C PHE A 130 -3.11 1.11 -1.68
N SER A 131 -2.41 0.75 -0.61
CA SER A 131 -1.98 1.71 0.41
C SER A 131 -0.58 2.21 0.08
N GLY A 132 -0.45 3.50 -0.20
CA GLY A 132 0.78 4.12 -0.69
C GLY A 132 1.94 4.20 0.31
N ASP A 133 1.80 3.67 1.52
CA ASP A 133 2.74 3.92 2.62
C ASP A 133 3.52 2.69 3.12
N LEU A 134 3.38 1.54 2.48
CA LEU A 134 4.19 0.37 2.81
C LEU A 134 5.64 0.59 2.33
N TYR A 135 6.49 1.13 3.20
CA TYR A 135 7.96 1.17 3.09
C TYR A 135 8.47 1.29 1.64
N SER A 136 8.17 2.42 0.98
CA SER A 136 8.41 2.54 -0.45
C SER A 136 9.55 3.50 -0.78
N LEU A 137 10.46 3.04 -1.65
CA LEU A 137 11.31 3.94 -2.42
C LEU A 137 10.44 4.71 -3.41
N ARG A 138 10.55 6.04 -3.45
CA ARG A 138 9.72 6.89 -4.32
C ARG A 138 10.57 7.87 -5.10
N ILE A 139 10.40 7.90 -6.43
CA ILE A 139 11.09 8.84 -7.32
C ILE A 139 10.11 9.69 -8.09
N LYS A 140 10.40 10.98 -8.19
CA LYS A 140 9.61 11.94 -8.96
C LYS A 140 9.90 11.85 -10.46
N HIS A 141 8.88 12.05 -11.28
CA HIS A 141 8.99 12.18 -12.74
C HIS A 141 9.53 13.58 -13.16
N ILE A 142 10.77 13.94 -12.76
CA ILE A 142 11.38 15.23 -13.07
C ILE A 142 12.81 15.04 -13.62
N ASN A 143 13.26 15.99 -14.43
CA ASN A 143 14.62 16.01 -14.99
C ASN A 143 15.71 15.77 -13.93
N GLY A 144 16.63 14.86 -14.20
CA GLY A 144 17.91 14.71 -13.50
C GLY A 144 17.95 13.76 -12.30
N GLN A 145 16.89 12.96 -12.02
CA GLN A 145 16.89 12.05 -10.84
C GLN A 145 16.64 10.58 -11.20
N ASN A 146 16.89 10.10 -12.44
CA ASN A 146 16.01 9.05 -12.92
C ASN A 146 16.59 7.65 -13.04
N GLU A 147 17.84 7.42 -13.34
CA GLU A 147 18.30 6.05 -13.64
C GLU A 147 19.14 5.43 -12.52
N GLU A 148 19.95 6.19 -11.82
CA GLU A 148 20.80 5.65 -10.75
C GLU A 148 20.02 5.26 -9.49
N THR A 149 18.87 5.90 -9.24
CA THR A 149 18.09 5.68 -8.00
C THR A 149 17.19 4.45 -8.07
N PHE A 150 16.84 3.95 -9.29
CA PHE A 150 16.13 2.68 -9.49
C PHE A 150 17.12 1.54 -9.78
N ASN A 151 18.21 1.49 -9.02
CA ASN A 151 19.10 0.37 -9.03
C ASN A 151 18.39 -0.87 -8.44
N PRO A 152 18.28 -1.98 -9.19
CA PRO A 152 17.64 -3.22 -8.74
C PRO A 152 18.19 -3.70 -7.39
N GLN A 153 19.50 -3.57 -7.17
CA GLN A 153 20.15 -3.98 -5.93
C GLN A 153 19.70 -3.13 -4.73
N ILE A 154 19.52 -1.83 -4.91
CA ILE A 154 19.01 -0.93 -3.87
C ILE A 154 17.57 -1.31 -3.51
N ILE A 155 16.73 -1.59 -4.49
CA ILE A 155 15.33 -2.00 -4.27
C ILE A 155 15.28 -3.30 -3.47
N VAL A 156 16.05 -4.31 -3.87
CA VAL A 156 16.09 -5.62 -3.22
C VAL A 156 16.66 -5.50 -1.79
N ASN A 157 17.73 -4.75 -1.60
CA ASN A 157 18.31 -4.52 -0.28
C ASN A 157 17.31 -3.81 0.66
N ASN A 158 16.66 -2.75 0.19
CA ASN A 158 15.64 -2.04 0.97
C ASN A 158 14.45 -2.94 1.31
N TYR A 159 14.05 -3.83 0.40
CA TYR A 159 13.02 -4.82 0.72
C TYR A 159 13.43 -5.68 1.92
N TYR A 160 14.61 -6.29 1.89
CA TYR A 160 15.05 -7.16 2.98
C TYR A 160 15.29 -6.43 4.30
N GLU A 161 15.81 -5.21 4.27
CA GLU A 161 15.95 -4.38 5.47
C GLU A 161 14.59 -4.03 6.08
N ASN A 162 13.64 -3.59 5.26
CA ASN A 162 12.28 -3.30 5.71
C ASN A 162 11.57 -4.55 6.23
N ARG A 163 11.78 -5.71 5.60
CA ARG A 163 11.23 -6.98 6.06
C ARG A 163 11.76 -7.35 7.43
N LYS A 164 13.07 -7.25 7.62
CA LYS A 164 13.72 -7.49 8.91
C LYS A 164 13.17 -6.54 10.00
N HIS A 165 12.99 -5.26 9.65
CA HIS A 165 12.42 -4.29 10.58
C HIS A 165 10.97 -4.62 10.95
N LEU A 166 10.14 -5.03 9.98
CA LEU A 166 8.78 -5.48 10.23
C LEU A 166 8.75 -6.71 11.14
N ASP A 167 9.63 -7.71 10.90
CA ASP A 167 9.73 -8.91 11.73
C ASP A 167 10.08 -8.54 13.18
N GLN A 168 11.00 -7.60 13.40
CA GLN A 168 11.34 -7.10 14.73
C GLN A 168 10.15 -6.43 15.43
N GLN A 169 9.39 -5.60 14.70
CA GLN A 169 8.21 -4.92 15.22
C GLN A 169 7.11 -5.91 15.60
N VAL A 170 6.82 -6.89 14.75
CA VAL A 170 5.81 -7.91 15.03
C VAL A 170 6.24 -8.81 16.19
N ASN A 171 7.49 -9.22 16.25
CA ASN A 171 8.02 -9.96 17.40
C ASN A 171 7.90 -9.16 18.71
N GLY A 172 8.16 -7.84 18.66
CA GLY A 172 7.90 -6.96 19.79
C GLY A 172 6.43 -6.98 20.23
N MET A 173 5.49 -6.91 19.27
CA MET A 173 4.05 -6.96 19.56
C MET A 173 3.62 -8.31 20.13
N MET A 174 4.18 -9.43 19.64
CA MET A 174 3.90 -10.79 20.15
C MET A 174 4.38 -10.99 21.58
N ASN A 175 5.50 -10.37 21.95
CA ASN A 175 6.11 -10.48 23.27
C ASN A 175 5.60 -9.42 24.28
N THR A 176 4.74 -8.51 23.85
CA THR A 176 4.17 -7.48 24.73
C THR A 176 2.76 -7.87 25.14
N GLU A 177 2.58 -8.14 26.41
CA GLU A 177 1.26 -8.46 26.99
C GLU A 177 0.31 -7.26 26.89
N LEU A 178 -0.94 -7.57 26.63
CA LEU A 178 -2.04 -6.62 26.61
C LEU A 178 -3.28 -7.32 27.16
N ASN A 179 -3.77 -6.86 28.32
CA ASN A 179 -5.00 -7.41 28.87
C ASN A 179 -6.24 -6.80 28.20
N TRP A 180 -7.40 -7.44 28.44
CA TRP A 180 -8.67 -7.02 27.82
C TRP A 180 -9.08 -5.58 28.18
N ASP A 181 -8.87 -5.17 29.43
CA ASP A 181 -9.25 -3.82 29.88
C ASP A 181 -8.42 -2.75 29.17
N GLU A 182 -7.15 -3.02 28.98
CA GLU A 182 -6.28 -2.16 28.18
C GLU A 182 -6.73 -2.13 26.71
N ALA A 183 -6.93 -3.29 26.10
CA ALA A 183 -7.38 -3.41 24.71
C ALA A 183 -8.70 -2.64 24.49
N SER A 184 -9.65 -2.77 25.39
CA SER A 184 -10.93 -2.05 25.32
C SER A 184 -10.75 -0.53 25.38
N ARG A 185 -9.88 -0.02 26.28
CA ARG A 185 -9.57 1.41 26.33
C ARG A 185 -8.90 1.94 25.06
N TYR A 186 -8.18 1.09 24.35
CA TYR A 186 -7.59 1.46 23.07
C TYR A 186 -8.61 1.57 21.96
N VAL A 187 -9.56 0.62 21.93
CA VAL A 187 -10.67 0.71 21.00
C VAL A 187 -11.48 1.98 21.26
N ASP A 188 -11.66 2.37 22.54
CA ASP A 188 -12.34 3.62 22.88
C ASP A 188 -11.62 4.83 22.29
N ARG A 189 -10.31 4.97 22.53
CA ARG A 189 -9.51 6.06 21.96
C ARG A 189 -9.50 6.04 20.44
N LEU A 190 -9.41 4.85 19.84
CA LEU A 190 -9.45 4.70 18.39
C LEU A 190 -10.77 5.21 17.82
N ILE A 191 -11.89 4.88 18.47
CA ILE A 191 -13.22 5.35 18.06
C ILE A 191 -13.33 6.86 18.23
N ASP A 192 -12.88 7.43 19.33
CA ASP A 192 -12.91 8.87 19.58
C ASP A 192 -12.10 9.65 18.52
N GLU A 193 -10.98 9.09 18.04
CA GLU A 193 -10.19 9.71 16.97
C GLU A 193 -10.83 9.60 15.58
N ILE A 194 -11.63 8.54 15.33
CA ILE A 194 -12.22 8.27 14.02
C ILE A 194 -13.58 8.95 13.87
N ASP A 195 -14.40 8.86 14.88
CA ASP A 195 -15.76 9.41 14.99
C ASP A 195 -15.83 10.30 16.25
N PRO A 196 -15.21 11.49 16.25
CA PRO A 196 -15.29 12.38 17.39
C PRO A 196 -16.76 12.70 17.68
N ILE A 197 -17.22 12.35 18.87
CA ILE A 197 -18.58 12.65 19.32
C ILE A 197 -18.64 14.15 19.58
N GLU A 198 -19.43 14.87 18.79
CA GLU A 198 -19.85 16.22 19.17
C GLU A 198 -20.77 16.09 20.41
N THR A 199 -20.18 16.34 21.57
CA THR A 199 -20.88 16.26 22.86
C THR A 199 -21.77 17.50 23.05
N GLU A 200 -22.96 17.50 22.48
CA GLU A 200 -23.98 18.51 22.86
C GLU A 200 -24.99 18.04 23.89
N ASN A 201 -25.04 16.78 24.29
CA ASN A 201 -25.99 16.35 25.35
C ASN A 201 -25.46 15.13 26.12
N ASN A 202 -25.43 15.22 27.44
CA ASN A 202 -25.09 14.20 28.46
C ASN A 202 -26.02 12.96 28.48
N LEU A 203 -26.36 12.39 27.35
CA LEU A 203 -27.11 11.15 27.29
C LEU A 203 -26.13 9.98 27.15
N ILE A 204 -26.26 8.97 28.00
CA ILE A 204 -25.54 7.70 27.91
C ILE A 204 -25.77 7.12 26.50
N GLN A 205 -24.83 7.35 25.59
CA GLN A 205 -24.92 6.82 24.23
C GLN A 205 -24.59 5.33 24.27
N LYS A 206 -25.42 4.51 23.62
CA LYS A 206 -25.08 3.11 23.33
C LYS A 206 -23.80 3.08 22.50
N PRO A 207 -22.86 2.14 22.78
CA PRO A 207 -21.65 2.01 21.97
C PRO A 207 -22.01 1.94 20.50
N SER A 208 -21.31 2.68 19.66
CA SER A 208 -21.56 2.65 18.23
C SER A 208 -21.43 1.22 17.70
N THR A 209 -22.20 0.86 16.68
CA THR A 209 -22.11 -0.47 16.04
C THR A 209 -20.67 -0.80 15.65
N ARG A 210 -19.92 0.21 15.16
CA ARG A 210 -18.50 0.08 14.83
C ARG A 210 -17.64 -0.31 16.02
N LYS A 211 -17.81 0.37 17.17
CA LYS A 211 -17.07 0.04 18.40
C LYS A 211 -17.30 -1.41 18.81
N ARG A 212 -18.55 -1.86 18.82
CA ARG A 212 -18.89 -3.25 19.17
C ARG A 212 -18.24 -4.25 18.22
N GLU A 213 -18.34 -4.04 16.91
CA GLU A 213 -17.76 -4.93 15.91
C GLU A 213 -16.24 -5.01 16.00
N ILE A 214 -15.58 -3.89 16.32
CA ILE A 214 -14.13 -3.87 16.57
C ILE A 214 -13.81 -4.66 17.84
N LEU A 215 -14.52 -4.41 18.94
CA LEU A 215 -14.32 -5.14 20.21
C LEU A 215 -14.53 -6.64 20.03
N ASP A 216 -15.59 -7.07 19.34
CA ASP A 216 -15.85 -8.49 19.06
C ASP A 216 -14.71 -9.12 18.25
N SER A 217 -14.19 -8.40 17.25
CA SER A 217 -13.06 -8.85 16.44
C SER A 217 -11.77 -8.95 17.27
N VAL A 218 -11.47 -7.94 18.06
CA VAL A 218 -10.30 -7.91 18.96
C VAL A 218 -10.38 -9.04 19.99
N HIS A 219 -11.54 -9.23 20.61
CA HIS A 219 -11.74 -10.29 21.59
C HIS A 219 -11.48 -11.68 20.99
N ARG A 220 -11.99 -11.93 19.78
CA ARG A 220 -11.78 -13.18 19.09
C ARG A 220 -10.29 -13.42 18.78
N GLU A 221 -9.62 -12.46 18.16
CA GLU A 221 -8.22 -12.63 17.75
C GLU A 221 -7.28 -12.70 18.97
N MET A 222 -7.57 -11.99 20.06
CA MET A 222 -6.81 -12.13 21.32
C MET A 222 -6.99 -13.49 21.97
N ASN A 223 -8.17 -14.11 21.86
CA ASN A 223 -8.39 -15.49 22.34
C ASN A 223 -7.62 -16.51 21.49
N ASP A 224 -7.53 -16.30 20.18
CA ASP A 224 -6.88 -17.22 19.25
C ASP A 224 -5.34 -17.06 19.23
N LEU A 225 -4.85 -15.81 19.26
CA LEU A 225 -3.42 -15.48 19.11
C LEU A 225 -2.73 -15.09 20.44
N GLY A 226 -3.49 -15.04 21.55
CA GLY A 226 -3.00 -14.67 22.86
C GLY A 226 -3.27 -13.20 23.24
N ASN A 227 -3.25 -12.94 24.55
CA ASN A 227 -3.43 -11.61 25.14
C ASN A 227 -2.19 -10.76 24.95
N THR A 228 -1.92 -10.38 23.72
CA THR A 228 -0.76 -9.62 23.29
C THR A 228 -1.17 -8.42 22.42
N VAL A 229 -0.24 -7.49 22.24
CA VAL A 229 -0.41 -6.39 21.29
C VAL A 229 -0.61 -6.90 19.85
N TRP A 230 -0.03 -8.08 19.51
CA TRP A 230 -0.21 -8.71 18.21
C TRP A 230 -1.66 -9.22 18.02
N GLY A 231 -2.23 -9.90 19.02
CA GLY A 231 -3.63 -10.34 18.99
C GLY A 231 -4.59 -9.16 18.84
N PHE A 232 -4.35 -8.09 19.58
CA PHE A 232 -5.11 -6.84 19.46
C PHE A 232 -5.05 -6.25 18.04
N TYR A 233 -3.85 -6.08 17.48
CA TYR A 233 -3.66 -5.54 16.13
C TYR A 233 -4.35 -6.40 15.06
N ASN A 234 -4.25 -7.73 15.15
CA ASN A 234 -4.96 -8.63 14.25
C ASN A 234 -6.48 -8.47 14.34
N GLY A 235 -7.04 -8.29 15.52
CA GLY A 235 -8.46 -8.00 15.67
C GLY A 235 -8.92 -6.75 14.94
N ILE A 236 -8.13 -5.67 15.01
CA ILE A 236 -8.41 -4.43 14.26
C ILE A 236 -8.32 -4.67 12.75
N THR A 237 -7.27 -5.33 12.28
CA THR A 237 -7.09 -5.61 10.84
C THR A 237 -8.11 -6.60 10.31
N PHE A 238 -8.54 -7.58 11.12
CA PHE A 238 -9.66 -8.46 10.78
C PHE A 238 -10.96 -7.67 10.56
N TYR A 239 -11.29 -6.77 11.47
CA TYR A 239 -12.47 -5.91 11.34
C TYR A 239 -12.42 -5.11 10.02
N THR A 240 -11.32 -4.43 9.74
CA THR A 240 -11.19 -3.59 8.55
C THR A 240 -11.24 -4.38 7.26
N SER A 241 -10.65 -5.58 7.23
CA SER A 241 -10.54 -6.41 6.03
C SER A 241 -11.81 -7.23 5.74
N ASN A 242 -12.54 -7.65 6.76
CA ASN A 242 -13.64 -8.60 6.60
C ASN A 242 -15.02 -8.00 6.90
N ILE A 243 -15.13 -7.13 7.89
CA ILE A 243 -16.42 -6.58 8.33
C ILE A 243 -16.68 -5.23 7.67
N LEU A 244 -15.74 -4.29 7.78
CA LEU A 244 -15.90 -2.95 7.22
C LEU A 244 -15.93 -2.97 5.68
N LYS A 245 -15.08 -3.77 5.04
CA LYS A 245 -15.02 -3.93 3.58
C LYS A 245 -16.35 -4.44 2.99
N GLY A 246 -17.01 -5.36 3.69
CA GLY A 246 -18.31 -5.88 3.27
C GLY A 246 -19.42 -4.84 3.26
N LYS A 247 -19.30 -3.77 4.05
CA LYS A 247 -20.31 -2.71 4.20
C LYS A 247 -20.13 -1.53 3.25
N SER A 248 -18.92 -1.21 2.83
CA SER A 248 -18.65 0.04 2.12
C SER A 248 -18.24 -0.10 0.67
N GLY A 249 -17.90 -1.30 0.18
CA GLY A 249 -17.41 -1.49 -1.20
C GLY A 249 -16.17 -0.66 -1.57
N PHE A 250 -15.83 0.33 -0.75
CA PHE A 250 -14.67 1.21 -0.90
C PHE A 250 -13.55 0.72 0.02
N GLY A 251 -12.51 0.26 -0.61
CA GLY A 251 -11.42 -0.45 0.02
C GLY A 251 -10.63 0.34 1.05
N ILE A 252 -9.76 -0.40 1.65
CA ILE A 252 -8.81 -0.11 2.72
C ILE A 252 -7.88 1.08 2.41
N THR A 253 -7.83 1.56 1.17
CA THR A 253 -6.86 2.55 0.68
C THR A 253 -7.48 3.94 0.58
N ASN A 254 -7.00 4.88 1.36
CA ASN A 254 -7.45 6.28 1.50
C ASN A 254 -8.84 6.44 2.15
N GLY A 255 -9.32 5.42 2.86
CA GLY A 255 -10.59 5.43 3.57
C GLY A 255 -10.43 5.28 5.08
N ILE A 256 -11.59 5.16 5.74
CA ILE A 256 -11.64 4.99 7.20
C ILE A 256 -10.91 3.73 7.68
N GLY A 257 -10.90 2.64 6.88
CA GLY A 257 -10.19 1.40 7.19
C GLY A 257 -8.68 1.58 7.26
N GLU A 258 -8.09 2.33 6.31
CA GLU A 258 -6.66 2.66 6.34
C GLU A 258 -6.32 3.51 7.57
N ARG A 259 -7.14 4.52 7.87
CA ARG A 259 -6.95 5.36 9.04
C ARG A 259 -7.01 4.53 10.33
N ILE A 260 -7.97 3.60 10.45
CA ILE A 260 -8.09 2.66 11.57
C ILE A 260 -6.80 1.83 11.70
N ASN A 261 -6.37 1.18 10.64
CA ASN A 261 -5.18 0.31 10.65
C ASN A 261 -3.91 1.07 11.00
N ARG A 262 -3.74 2.29 10.46
CA ARG A 262 -2.61 3.16 10.78
C ARG A 262 -2.57 3.56 12.24
N LEU A 263 -3.69 4.02 12.78
CA LEU A 263 -3.80 4.39 14.20
C LEU A 263 -3.55 3.20 15.12
N ALA A 264 -4.11 2.02 14.78
CA ALA A 264 -3.87 0.79 15.54
C ALA A 264 -2.39 0.38 15.51
N TRP A 265 -1.73 0.49 14.35
CA TRP A 265 -0.30 0.21 14.24
C TRP A 265 0.54 1.17 15.09
N GLU A 266 0.29 2.48 14.98
CA GLU A 266 0.99 3.51 15.76
C GLU A 266 0.80 3.30 17.26
N CYS A 267 -0.42 2.97 17.70
CA CYS A 267 -0.72 2.63 19.09
C CYS A 267 0.07 1.38 19.53
N SER A 268 0.02 0.33 18.75
CA SER A 268 0.73 -0.92 19.03
C SER A 268 2.24 -0.69 19.20
N GLN A 269 2.85 0.09 18.30
CA GLN A 269 4.28 0.43 18.39
C GLN A 269 4.59 1.27 19.64
N ARG A 270 3.71 2.19 20.04
CA ARG A 270 3.88 2.97 21.29
C ARG A 270 3.89 2.06 22.51
N LYS A 271 2.97 1.09 22.59
CA LYS A 271 2.91 0.12 23.71
C LYS A 271 4.17 -0.71 23.80
N VAL A 272 4.65 -1.24 22.67
CA VAL A 272 5.90 -2.02 22.61
C VAL A 272 7.08 -1.20 23.09
N ASN A 273 7.20 0.05 22.66
CA ASN A 273 8.40 0.87 22.90
C ASN A 273 8.40 1.57 24.27
N ARG A 274 7.26 1.84 24.88
CA ARG A 274 7.13 2.68 26.07
C ARG A 274 6.44 2.01 27.25
N GLY A 275 5.94 0.79 27.09
CA GLY A 275 5.15 0.09 28.10
C GLY A 275 3.78 0.72 28.38
N ASN A 276 3.51 1.89 27.82
CA ASN A 276 2.24 2.62 27.95
C ASN A 276 1.73 3.04 26.57
N PHE A 277 0.45 3.17 26.47
CA PHE A 277 -0.25 3.71 25.29
C PHE A 277 -0.39 5.21 25.35
#